data_39e02a687b8411081420f5debe3087b9
#
_entry.id   39e02a687b8411081420f5debe3087b9
#
_cell.length_a   1.000
_cell.length_b   1.000
_cell.length_c   1.000
_cell.angle_alpha   90.00
_cell.angle_beta   90.00
_cell.angle_gamma   90.00
#
_symmetry.space_group_name_H-M   'P 1'
#
loop_
_entity.id
_entity.type
_entity.pdbx_description
1 polymer ?
#
loop_
_entity_poly.entity_id
_entity_poly.type
_entity_poly.pdbx_seq_one_letter_code
_entity_poly.pdbx_strand_id
1 'polypeptide(L)'
;LFVALRGEAMDGHAFVDKAFANGAAAALVDRPVDYPHVLVADTTAALHALAAAARGRAQATRIGVTGSVGKTGVKEAIFAALERGSRGAAHRSVRSYNNHVGVPLSLARMPARSRFGVFEMGMNHAGEIANLTQHVRPHVAVITTIAPAHIENLGSEEAIADAKAEIFGGLAHGGTAVIPADSPHFARLRAAAVAAGAKV
;
A
#
# COMPACT_ATOMS: atom_id res chain seq x y z
N LEU A 1 -17.80 -7.32 3.83
CA LEU A 1 -18.09 -6.60 2.59
C LEU A 1 -17.25 -7.18 1.45
N PHE A 2 -17.86 -7.56 0.36
CA PHE A 2 -17.22 -7.91 -0.90
C PHE A 2 -17.17 -6.68 -1.81
N VAL A 3 -16.10 -6.50 -2.59
CA VAL A 3 -15.99 -5.41 -3.57
C VAL A 3 -15.82 -6.03 -4.95
N ALA A 4 -16.79 -5.83 -5.84
CA ALA A 4 -16.80 -6.38 -7.18
C ALA A 4 -15.99 -5.50 -8.14
N LEU A 5 -14.66 -5.63 -8.09
CA LEU A 5 -13.76 -4.89 -8.95
C LEU A 5 -13.79 -5.44 -10.39
N ARG A 6 -13.65 -4.57 -11.36
CA ARG A 6 -13.41 -4.94 -12.75
C ARG A 6 -11.91 -4.97 -13.02
N GLY A 7 -11.40 -6.11 -13.43
CA GLY A 7 -10.04 -6.27 -13.92
C GLY A 7 -10.02 -6.42 -15.45
N GLU A 8 -8.84 -6.42 -16.02
CA GLU A 8 -8.67 -6.58 -17.48
C GLU A 8 -9.21 -7.93 -18.00
N ALA A 9 -9.02 -9.00 -17.23
CA ALA A 9 -9.39 -10.36 -17.64
C ALA A 9 -10.69 -10.87 -16.96
N MET A 10 -11.14 -10.27 -15.87
CA MET A 10 -12.26 -10.77 -15.06
C MET A 10 -13.08 -9.64 -14.46
N ASP A 11 -14.41 -9.85 -14.42
CA ASP A 11 -15.35 -8.99 -13.71
C ASP A 11 -15.68 -9.59 -12.33
N GLY A 12 -15.41 -8.83 -11.28
CA GLY A 12 -15.66 -9.24 -9.88
C GLY A 12 -17.11 -9.57 -9.59
N HIS A 13 -18.07 -9.05 -10.38
CA HIS A 13 -19.49 -9.36 -10.21
C HIS A 13 -19.80 -10.85 -10.41
N ALA A 14 -19.03 -11.56 -11.23
CA ALA A 14 -19.16 -13.01 -11.41
C ALA A 14 -18.87 -13.81 -10.12
N PHE A 15 -18.33 -13.19 -9.11
CA PHE A 15 -17.99 -13.84 -7.84
C PHE A 15 -18.89 -13.44 -6.67
N VAL A 16 -19.95 -12.66 -6.91
CA VAL A 16 -20.87 -12.20 -5.87
C VAL A 16 -21.51 -13.38 -5.14
N ASP A 17 -22.08 -14.34 -5.87
CA ASP A 17 -22.69 -15.55 -5.29
C ASP A 17 -21.72 -16.30 -4.39
N LYS A 18 -20.51 -16.51 -4.89
CA LYS A 18 -19.44 -17.17 -4.12
C LYS A 18 -19.03 -16.37 -2.88
N ALA A 19 -19.00 -15.05 -2.98
CA ALA A 19 -18.69 -14.20 -1.84
C ALA A 19 -19.74 -14.33 -0.74
N PHE A 20 -21.03 -14.36 -1.08
CA PHE A 20 -22.11 -14.57 -0.11
C PHE A 20 -22.11 -15.98 0.45
N ALA A 21 -21.86 -17.00 -0.36
CA ALA A 21 -21.67 -18.37 0.12
C ALA A 21 -20.49 -18.49 1.12
N ASN A 22 -19.48 -17.60 1.01
CA ASN A 22 -18.35 -17.50 1.95
C ASN A 22 -18.59 -16.49 3.09
N GLY A 23 -19.82 -16.04 3.33
CA GLY A 23 -20.18 -15.21 4.48
C GLY A 23 -20.05 -13.69 4.26
N ALA A 24 -20.04 -13.20 3.02
CA ALA A 24 -20.16 -11.76 2.80
C ALA A 24 -21.54 -11.27 3.26
N ALA A 25 -21.56 -10.19 4.05
CA ALA A 25 -22.81 -9.59 4.53
C ALA A 25 -23.39 -8.58 3.54
N ALA A 26 -22.56 -8.02 2.66
CA ALA A 26 -22.96 -7.09 1.61
C ALA A 26 -21.91 -7.05 0.50
N ALA A 27 -22.30 -6.58 -0.68
CA ALA A 27 -21.43 -6.32 -1.80
C ALA A 27 -21.39 -4.82 -2.15
N LEU A 28 -20.25 -4.34 -2.64
CA LEU A 28 -20.11 -3.05 -3.29
C LEU A 28 -19.97 -3.30 -4.78
N VAL A 29 -20.90 -2.79 -5.56
CA VAL A 29 -21.12 -3.14 -6.96
C VAL A 29 -21.43 -1.91 -7.81
N ASP A 30 -21.21 -1.98 -9.13
CA ASP A 30 -21.56 -0.91 -10.08
C ASP A 30 -22.84 -1.22 -10.90
N ARG A 31 -23.48 -2.36 -10.66
CA ARG A 31 -24.80 -2.73 -11.18
C ARG A 31 -25.57 -3.57 -10.16
N PRO A 32 -26.91 -3.55 -10.18
CA PRO A 32 -27.73 -4.30 -9.22
C PRO A 32 -27.43 -5.81 -9.21
N VAL A 33 -27.50 -6.42 -8.02
CA VAL A 33 -27.38 -7.86 -7.79
C VAL A 33 -28.45 -8.30 -6.79
N ASP A 34 -28.79 -9.61 -6.75
CA ASP A 34 -29.85 -10.17 -5.90
C ASP A 34 -29.44 -10.37 -4.43
N TYR A 35 -28.49 -9.60 -3.94
CA TYR A 35 -27.97 -9.65 -2.58
C TYR A 35 -27.93 -8.26 -1.96
N PRO A 36 -27.84 -8.13 -0.62
CA PRO A 36 -27.61 -6.85 0.01
C PRO A 36 -26.37 -6.16 -0.57
N HIS A 37 -26.55 -4.96 -1.14
CA HIS A 37 -25.45 -4.28 -1.83
C HIS A 37 -25.51 -2.75 -1.68
N VAL A 38 -24.37 -2.14 -1.90
CA VAL A 38 -24.20 -0.71 -2.11
C VAL A 38 -23.86 -0.49 -3.58
N LEU A 39 -24.76 0.19 -4.29
CA LEU A 39 -24.57 0.54 -5.70
C LEU A 39 -23.76 1.82 -5.80
N VAL A 40 -22.69 1.79 -6.60
CA VAL A 40 -21.79 2.91 -6.84
C VAL A 40 -21.51 3.05 -8.34
N ALA A 41 -21.09 4.23 -8.79
CA ALA A 41 -20.74 4.45 -10.19
C ALA A 41 -19.43 3.74 -10.58
N ASP A 42 -18.49 3.62 -9.64
CA ASP A 42 -17.17 3.00 -9.85
C ASP A 42 -16.72 2.30 -8.56
N THR A 43 -16.57 0.99 -8.64
CA THR A 43 -16.17 0.15 -7.48
C THR A 43 -14.71 0.37 -7.07
N THR A 44 -13.83 0.75 -7.99
CA THR A 44 -12.44 1.08 -7.68
C THR A 44 -12.35 2.41 -6.94
N ALA A 45 -13.02 3.44 -7.42
CA ALA A 45 -13.11 4.73 -6.74
C ALA A 45 -13.73 4.57 -5.34
N ALA A 46 -14.76 3.75 -5.20
CA ALA A 46 -15.38 3.46 -3.92
C ALA A 46 -14.43 2.71 -2.96
N LEU A 47 -13.62 1.77 -3.44
CA LEU A 47 -12.57 1.12 -2.64
C LEU A 47 -11.53 2.17 -2.15
N HIS A 48 -11.12 3.09 -3.02
CA HIS A 48 -10.22 4.18 -2.65
C HIS A 48 -10.83 5.10 -1.58
N ALA A 49 -12.12 5.42 -1.70
CA ALA A 49 -12.85 6.20 -0.69
C ALA A 49 -12.92 5.46 0.66
N LEU A 50 -13.19 4.15 0.66
CA LEU A 50 -13.15 3.31 1.86
C LEU A 50 -11.76 3.29 2.50
N ALA A 51 -10.71 3.19 1.70
CA ALA A 51 -9.33 3.25 2.16
C ALA A 51 -8.99 4.59 2.82
N ALA A 52 -9.40 5.70 2.19
CA ALA A 52 -9.21 7.05 2.72
C ALA A 52 -9.98 7.27 4.04
N ALA A 53 -11.23 6.80 4.12
CA ALA A 53 -12.04 6.85 5.33
C ALA A 53 -11.42 6.01 6.47
N ALA A 54 -10.94 4.78 6.16
CA ALA A 54 -10.27 3.93 7.14
C ALA A 54 -8.98 4.58 7.66
N ARG A 55 -8.18 5.19 6.77
CA ARG A 55 -6.98 5.95 7.15
C ARG A 55 -7.33 7.13 8.05
N GLY A 56 -8.40 7.87 7.75
CA GLY A 56 -8.83 9.03 8.54
C GLY A 56 -9.34 8.68 9.94
N ARG A 57 -10.08 7.57 10.07
CA ARG A 57 -10.64 7.15 11.36
C ARG A 57 -9.61 6.48 12.29
N ALA A 58 -8.55 5.88 11.74
CA ALA A 58 -7.47 5.29 12.51
C ALA A 58 -6.31 6.28 12.60
N GLN A 59 -6.06 6.82 13.80
CA GLN A 59 -4.90 7.70 14.05
C GLN A 59 -3.60 6.88 14.16
N ALA A 60 -3.39 5.98 13.20
CA ALA A 60 -2.27 5.07 13.20
C ALA A 60 -1.01 5.73 12.62
N THR A 61 0.14 5.49 13.24
CA THR A 61 1.43 5.70 12.57
C THR A 61 1.56 4.71 11.42
N ARG A 62 1.67 5.20 10.20
CA ARG A 62 1.75 4.40 8.98
C ARG A 62 3.18 4.30 8.50
N ILE A 63 3.59 3.07 8.19
CA ILE A 63 4.90 2.73 7.66
C ILE A 63 4.69 2.19 6.24
N GLY A 64 5.33 2.81 5.26
CA GLY A 64 5.39 2.34 3.89
C GLY A 64 6.69 1.61 3.63
N VAL A 65 6.65 0.45 2.97
CA VAL A 65 7.82 -0.36 2.67
C VAL A 65 7.86 -0.65 1.18
N THR A 66 8.96 -0.27 0.53
CA THR A 66 9.26 -0.64 -0.86
C THR A 66 10.69 -1.15 -1.00
N GLY A 67 11.10 -1.54 -2.19
CA GLY A 67 12.41 -2.03 -2.55
C GLY A 67 12.36 -3.08 -3.63
N SER A 68 13.48 -3.45 -4.20
CA SER A 68 13.57 -4.53 -5.20
C SER A 68 13.35 -5.89 -4.57
N VAL A 69 14.02 -6.16 -3.45
CA VAL A 69 14.00 -7.43 -2.72
C VAL A 69 13.75 -7.16 -1.23
N GLY A 70 13.17 -8.13 -0.51
CA GLY A 70 13.03 -8.08 0.95
C GLY A 70 11.82 -7.34 1.49
N LYS A 71 10.99 -6.69 0.66
CA LYS A 71 9.80 -5.91 1.08
C LYS A 71 8.92 -6.67 2.08
N THR A 72 8.48 -7.87 1.72
CA THR A 72 7.57 -8.66 2.56
C THR A 72 8.24 -9.08 3.87
N GLY A 73 9.51 -9.51 3.84
CA GLY A 73 10.25 -9.87 5.05
C GLY A 73 10.41 -8.68 6.00
N VAL A 74 10.79 -7.52 5.49
CA VAL A 74 10.93 -6.29 6.29
C VAL A 74 9.57 -5.82 6.83
N LYS A 75 8.51 -5.84 6.01
CA LYS A 75 7.14 -5.56 6.45
C LYS A 75 6.71 -6.47 7.62
N GLU A 76 6.95 -7.77 7.51
CA GLU A 76 6.59 -8.73 8.57
C GLU A 76 7.42 -8.52 9.84
N ALA A 77 8.71 -8.23 9.72
CA ALA A 77 9.57 -7.94 10.87
C ALA A 77 9.14 -6.66 11.61
N ILE A 78 8.87 -5.58 10.87
CA ILE A 78 8.35 -4.32 11.43
C ILE A 78 7.00 -4.58 12.12
N PHE A 79 6.09 -5.29 11.44
CA PHE A 79 4.79 -5.62 12.02
C PHE A 79 4.93 -6.42 13.32
N ALA A 80 5.75 -7.46 13.34
CA ALA A 80 5.93 -8.31 14.52
C ALA A 80 6.45 -7.50 15.74
N ALA A 81 7.40 -6.59 15.51
CA ALA A 81 7.92 -5.71 16.55
C ALA A 81 6.85 -4.74 17.08
N LEU A 82 6.09 -4.11 16.15
CA LEU A 82 5.04 -3.15 16.50
C LEU A 82 3.84 -3.83 17.16
N GLU A 83 3.45 -5.01 16.68
CA GLU A 83 2.34 -5.80 17.23
C GLU A 83 2.63 -6.16 18.69
N ARG A 84 3.85 -6.64 18.96
CA ARG A 84 4.31 -6.94 20.32
C ARG A 84 4.34 -5.69 21.21
N GLY A 85 4.92 -4.60 20.71
CA GLY A 85 5.04 -3.34 21.46
C GLY A 85 3.71 -2.64 21.69
N SER A 86 2.72 -2.82 20.81
CA SER A 86 1.39 -2.21 20.91
C SER A 86 0.33 -3.12 21.52
N ARG A 87 0.68 -4.35 21.91
CA ARG A 87 -0.24 -5.34 22.47
C ARG A 87 -1.44 -5.65 21.56
N GLY A 88 -1.17 -5.94 20.31
CA GLY A 88 -2.21 -6.30 19.33
C GLY A 88 -2.87 -5.12 18.63
N ALA A 89 -2.27 -3.93 18.65
CA ALA A 89 -2.81 -2.74 17.98
C ALA A 89 -2.05 -2.36 16.70
N ALA A 90 -1.36 -3.31 16.07
CA ALA A 90 -0.78 -3.11 14.75
C ALA A 90 -1.63 -3.75 13.65
N HIS A 91 -1.52 -3.21 12.44
CA HIS A 91 -2.14 -3.70 11.22
C HIS A 91 -1.10 -3.78 10.11
N ARG A 92 -1.27 -4.68 9.15
CA ARG A 92 -0.40 -4.77 7.97
C ARG A 92 -1.13 -5.21 6.72
N SER A 93 -0.52 -4.96 5.57
CA SER A 93 -0.91 -5.61 4.32
C SER A 93 -0.82 -7.13 4.46
N VAL A 94 -1.85 -7.83 4.03
CA VAL A 94 -1.88 -9.30 4.01
C VAL A 94 -1.06 -9.80 2.82
N ARG A 95 -0.19 -10.77 3.03
CA ARG A 95 0.69 -11.32 1.99
C ARG A 95 1.47 -10.18 1.30
N SER A 96 1.63 -10.25 -0.02
CA SER A 96 2.24 -9.24 -0.89
C SER A 96 1.16 -8.40 -1.63
N TYR A 97 0.06 -8.01 -0.95
CA TYR A 97 -0.95 -7.11 -1.52
C TYR A 97 -0.38 -5.69 -1.61
N ASN A 98 0.42 -5.43 -2.64
CA ASN A 98 1.28 -4.26 -2.76
C ASN A 98 1.04 -3.42 -4.01
N ASN A 99 -0.05 -3.69 -4.76
CA ASN A 99 -0.43 -2.99 -6.00
C ASN A 99 -1.62 -2.03 -5.78
N HIS A 100 -2.11 -1.43 -6.87
CA HIS A 100 -3.20 -0.45 -6.89
C HIS A 100 -4.56 -0.95 -6.33
N VAL A 101 -4.75 -2.26 -6.20
CA VAL A 101 -5.91 -2.87 -5.52
C VAL A 101 -5.55 -3.27 -4.09
N GLY A 102 -4.40 -3.92 -3.93
CA GLY A 102 -3.98 -4.52 -2.67
C GLY A 102 -3.71 -3.50 -1.56
N VAL A 103 -3.11 -2.36 -1.90
CA VAL A 103 -2.82 -1.31 -0.92
C VAL A 103 -4.10 -0.62 -0.42
N PRO A 104 -5.02 -0.15 -1.27
CA PRO A 104 -6.31 0.37 -0.82
C PRO A 104 -7.13 -0.66 -0.03
N LEU A 105 -7.16 -1.91 -0.46
CA LEU A 105 -7.84 -2.98 0.27
C LEU A 105 -7.24 -3.18 1.67
N SER A 106 -5.93 -3.17 1.79
CA SER A 106 -5.23 -3.29 3.07
C SER A 106 -5.56 -2.11 4.00
N LEU A 107 -5.60 -0.89 3.47
CA LEU A 107 -6.03 0.30 4.20
C LEU A 107 -7.49 0.21 4.65
N ALA A 108 -8.41 -0.16 3.74
CA ALA A 108 -9.84 -0.28 4.05
C ALA A 108 -10.11 -1.29 5.19
N ARG A 109 -9.27 -2.32 5.31
CA ARG A 109 -9.34 -3.34 6.36
C ARG A 109 -8.70 -2.92 7.69
N MET A 110 -8.03 -1.77 7.75
CA MET A 110 -7.35 -1.32 8.97
C MET A 110 -8.38 -0.99 10.06
N PRO A 111 -8.34 -1.66 11.23
CA PRO A 111 -9.22 -1.36 12.34
C PRO A 111 -9.04 0.06 12.87
N ALA A 112 -10.12 0.70 13.31
CA ALA A 112 -10.07 2.06 13.86
C ALA A 112 -9.16 2.19 15.10
N ARG A 113 -9.01 1.09 15.88
CA ARG A 113 -8.15 1.04 17.06
C ARG A 113 -6.67 0.81 16.75
N SER A 114 -6.29 0.65 15.49
CA SER A 114 -4.89 0.44 15.13
C SER A 114 -4.04 1.65 15.51
N ARG A 115 -2.94 1.40 16.21
CA ARG A 115 -1.91 2.41 16.53
C ARG A 115 -0.81 2.46 15.46
N PHE A 116 -0.63 1.36 14.75
CA PHE A 116 0.36 1.22 13.68
C PHE A 116 -0.24 0.51 12.48
N GLY A 117 0.22 0.89 11.28
CA GLY A 117 -0.11 0.23 10.03
C GLY A 117 1.12 0.08 9.15
N VAL A 118 1.44 -1.12 8.66
CA VAL A 118 2.59 -1.41 7.81
C VAL A 118 2.11 -1.84 6.44
N PHE A 119 2.45 -1.07 5.41
CA PHE A 119 1.96 -1.25 4.05
C PHE A 119 3.11 -1.47 3.08
N GLU A 120 3.06 -2.61 2.39
CA GLU A 120 3.98 -2.93 1.32
C GLU A 120 3.52 -2.25 0.03
N MET A 121 4.45 -1.61 -0.70
CA MET A 121 4.21 -0.98 -1.99
C MET A 121 5.17 -1.53 -3.03
N GLY A 122 4.62 -2.14 -4.07
CA GLY A 122 5.34 -2.70 -5.21
C GLY A 122 5.12 -1.87 -6.47
N MET A 123 5.94 -2.11 -7.48
CA MET A 123 5.79 -1.49 -8.79
C MET A 123 6.38 -2.38 -9.88
N ASN A 124 5.86 -2.22 -11.09
CA ASN A 124 6.45 -2.67 -12.34
C ASN A 124 6.91 -1.47 -13.19
N HIS A 125 6.28 -0.30 -13.06
CA HIS A 125 6.56 0.91 -13.82
C HIS A 125 6.72 2.12 -12.90
N ALA A 126 7.40 3.15 -13.39
CA ALA A 126 7.48 4.45 -12.74
C ALA A 126 6.07 5.06 -12.56
N GLY A 127 5.88 5.83 -11.48
CA GLY A 127 4.60 6.45 -11.13
C GLY A 127 3.67 5.57 -10.28
N GLU A 128 3.87 4.25 -10.26
CA GLU A 128 3.00 3.35 -9.49
C GLU A 128 3.16 3.56 -7.98
N ILE A 129 4.39 3.66 -7.48
CA ILE A 129 4.63 3.95 -6.05
C ILE A 129 4.15 5.35 -5.68
N ALA A 130 4.30 6.34 -6.57
CA ALA A 130 3.76 7.67 -6.36
C ALA A 130 2.26 7.64 -6.08
N ASN A 131 1.50 6.86 -6.84
CA ASN A 131 0.07 6.67 -6.63
C ASN A 131 -0.23 5.95 -5.31
N LEU A 132 0.47 4.84 -5.03
CA LEU A 132 0.25 4.04 -3.82
C LEU A 132 0.55 4.83 -2.54
N THR A 133 1.62 5.62 -2.54
CA THR A 133 2.02 6.38 -1.36
C THR A 133 1.02 7.49 -1.02
N GLN A 134 0.28 8.05 -2.00
CA GLN A 134 -0.80 9.01 -1.75
C GLN A 134 -1.98 8.37 -0.99
N HIS A 135 -2.27 7.09 -1.21
CA HIS A 135 -3.27 6.37 -0.42
C HIS A 135 -2.79 6.12 1.01
N VAL A 136 -1.54 5.69 1.18
CA VAL A 136 -0.97 5.35 2.49
C VAL A 136 -0.66 6.60 3.31
N ARG A 137 -0.03 7.61 2.71
CA ARG A 137 0.51 8.81 3.37
C ARG A 137 1.33 8.41 4.60
N PRO A 138 2.46 7.72 4.41
CA PRO A 138 3.22 7.15 5.49
C PRO A 138 3.88 8.23 6.36
N HIS A 139 4.09 7.94 7.65
CA HIS A 139 4.92 8.74 8.55
C HIS A 139 6.37 8.28 8.50
N VAL A 140 6.58 7.00 8.13
CA VAL A 140 7.90 6.42 7.90
C VAL A 140 7.87 5.70 6.57
N ALA A 141 8.81 6.01 5.67
CA ALA A 141 9.00 5.33 4.40
C ALA A 141 10.32 4.57 4.43
N VAL A 142 10.26 3.29 4.10
CA VAL A 142 11.41 2.38 4.12
C VAL A 142 11.69 1.87 2.72
N ILE A 143 12.92 2.03 2.25
CA ILE A 143 13.45 1.36 1.06
C ILE A 143 14.38 0.25 1.53
N THR A 144 14.10 -1.00 1.15
CA THR A 144 14.88 -2.16 1.61
C THR A 144 16.17 -2.31 0.84
N THR A 145 16.08 -2.43 -0.47
CA THR A 145 17.24 -2.67 -1.36
C THR A 145 16.89 -2.18 -2.76
N ILE A 146 17.91 -1.64 -3.46
CA ILE A 146 17.87 -1.41 -4.91
C ILE A 146 18.65 -2.54 -5.56
N ALA A 147 18.06 -3.19 -6.54
CA ALA A 147 18.66 -4.26 -7.32
C ALA A 147 17.96 -4.31 -8.70
N PRO A 148 18.53 -4.97 -9.72
CA PRO A 148 18.04 -4.95 -11.11
C PRO A 148 16.73 -5.76 -11.32
N ALA A 149 15.77 -5.62 -10.40
CA ALA A 149 14.42 -6.15 -10.54
C ALA A 149 13.57 -5.21 -11.41
N HIS A 150 12.86 -5.76 -12.40
CA HIS A 150 12.05 -4.98 -13.38
C HIS A 150 12.87 -4.06 -14.29
N ILE A 151 14.14 -4.41 -14.53
CA ILE A 151 15.03 -3.59 -15.36
C ILE A 151 14.55 -3.50 -16.81
N GLU A 152 13.83 -4.52 -17.29
CA GLU A 152 13.19 -4.54 -18.62
C GLU A 152 12.14 -3.43 -18.78
N ASN A 153 11.50 -3.00 -17.70
CA ASN A 153 10.46 -1.96 -17.71
C ASN A 153 11.01 -0.56 -17.42
N LEU A 154 12.15 -0.45 -16.75
CA LEU A 154 12.69 0.81 -16.25
C LEU A 154 14.02 1.20 -16.91
N GLY A 155 14.72 0.26 -17.53
CA GLY A 155 15.93 0.50 -18.32
C GLY A 155 17.23 0.55 -17.53
N SER A 156 17.26 1.00 -16.27
CA SER A 156 18.49 1.05 -15.47
C SER A 156 18.21 0.93 -13.96
N GLU A 157 19.26 0.65 -13.17
CA GLU A 157 19.15 0.64 -11.70
C GLU A 157 18.90 2.03 -11.12
N GLU A 158 19.40 3.07 -11.76
CA GLU A 158 19.12 4.45 -11.38
C GLU A 158 17.64 4.77 -11.52
N ALA A 159 17.00 4.34 -12.62
CA ALA A 159 15.57 4.50 -12.82
C ALA A 159 14.76 3.67 -11.81
N ILE A 160 15.24 2.48 -11.43
CA ILE A 160 14.65 1.69 -10.35
C ILE A 160 14.74 2.43 -9.01
N ALA A 161 15.88 3.06 -8.71
CA ALA A 161 16.06 3.84 -7.51
C ALA A 161 15.12 5.06 -7.48
N ASP A 162 14.97 5.77 -8.60
CA ASP A 162 14.08 6.92 -8.74
C ASP A 162 12.61 6.49 -8.56
N ALA A 163 12.18 5.43 -9.22
CA ALA A 163 10.82 4.90 -9.08
C ALA A 163 10.51 4.46 -7.64
N LYS A 164 11.49 3.91 -6.90
CA LYS A 164 11.28 3.57 -5.48
C LYS A 164 11.31 4.78 -4.58
N ALA A 165 12.09 5.81 -4.92
CA ALA A 165 12.12 7.09 -4.19
C ALA A 165 10.79 7.86 -4.28
N GLU A 166 9.90 7.53 -5.23
CA GLU A 166 8.53 8.05 -5.28
C GLU A 166 7.76 7.88 -3.96
N ILE A 167 8.14 6.87 -3.15
CA ILE A 167 7.52 6.64 -1.82
C ILE A 167 7.62 7.87 -0.92
N PHE A 168 8.65 8.68 -1.07
CA PHE A 168 8.87 9.86 -0.26
C PHE A 168 7.87 10.99 -0.59
N GLY A 169 7.35 11.04 -1.82
CA GLY A 169 6.37 12.05 -2.24
C GLY A 169 5.02 11.97 -1.51
N GLY A 170 4.73 10.85 -0.85
CA GLY A 170 3.53 10.69 -0.02
C GLY A 170 3.78 10.79 1.49
N LEU A 171 5.01 11.03 1.93
CA LEU A 171 5.31 11.17 3.35
C LEU A 171 4.47 12.26 4.01
N ALA A 172 3.99 11.97 5.21
CA ALA A 172 3.39 12.97 6.07
C ALA A 172 4.44 14.05 6.42
N HIS A 173 3.97 15.28 6.65
CA HIS A 173 4.86 16.39 6.99
C HIS A 173 5.79 16.02 8.16
N GLY A 174 7.09 16.23 7.99
CA GLY A 174 8.11 15.87 8.98
C GLY A 174 8.35 14.36 9.13
N GLY A 175 7.86 13.56 8.18
CA GLY A 175 8.05 12.11 8.16
C GLY A 175 9.51 11.70 8.01
N THR A 176 9.77 10.41 8.24
CA THR A 176 11.13 9.86 8.24
C THR A 176 11.32 8.91 7.04
N ALA A 177 12.44 9.07 6.35
CA ALA A 177 12.92 8.15 5.32
C ALA A 177 14.00 7.24 5.93
N VAL A 178 13.83 5.93 5.74
CA VAL A 178 14.80 4.90 6.08
C VAL A 178 15.34 4.32 4.79
N ILE A 179 16.62 4.51 4.53
CA ILE A 179 17.30 4.12 3.29
C ILE A 179 18.53 3.27 3.60
N PRO A 180 18.90 2.29 2.74
CA PRO A 180 20.05 1.45 2.97
C PRO A 180 21.36 2.27 2.80
N ALA A 181 22.13 2.39 3.87
CA ALA A 181 23.35 3.21 3.89
C ALA A 181 24.50 2.65 3.03
N ASP A 182 24.47 1.34 2.77
CA ASP A 182 25.44 0.60 1.95
C ASP A 182 25.06 0.54 0.46
N SER A 183 23.90 1.09 0.08
CA SER A 183 23.46 1.11 -1.31
C SER A 183 24.34 2.01 -2.18
N PRO A 184 24.76 1.60 -3.38
CA PRO A 184 25.38 2.49 -4.37
C PRO A 184 24.50 3.72 -4.71
N HIS A 185 23.17 3.57 -4.54
CA HIS A 185 22.20 4.64 -4.80
C HIS A 185 21.89 5.50 -3.57
N PHE A 186 22.62 5.33 -2.45
CA PHE A 186 22.34 6.07 -1.19
C PHE A 186 22.24 7.58 -1.39
N ALA A 187 23.20 8.21 -2.09
CA ALA A 187 23.20 9.65 -2.32
C ALA A 187 21.96 10.12 -3.09
N ARG A 188 21.53 9.35 -4.12
CA ARG A 188 20.34 9.61 -4.93
C ARG A 188 19.06 9.53 -4.08
N LEU A 189 18.91 8.45 -3.32
CA LEU A 189 17.75 8.22 -2.45
C LEU A 189 17.67 9.28 -1.35
N ARG A 190 18.83 9.63 -0.74
CA ARG A 190 18.91 10.68 0.26
C ARG A 190 18.51 12.05 -0.29
N ALA A 191 18.97 12.39 -1.50
CA ALA A 191 18.60 13.65 -2.15
C ALA A 191 17.09 13.72 -2.39
N ALA A 192 16.47 12.64 -2.89
CA ALA A 192 15.03 12.55 -3.09
C ALA A 192 14.24 12.68 -1.77
N ALA A 193 14.71 12.02 -0.70
CA ALA A 193 14.08 12.11 0.62
C ALA A 193 14.13 13.52 1.19
N VAL A 194 15.30 14.19 1.10
CA VAL A 194 15.48 15.58 1.56
C VAL A 194 14.62 16.54 0.74
N ALA A 195 14.57 16.39 -0.59
CA ALA A 195 13.71 17.18 -1.46
C ALA A 195 12.21 17.04 -1.10
N ALA A 196 11.79 15.87 -0.61
CA ALA A 196 10.44 15.61 -0.09
C ALA A 196 10.21 16.13 1.34
N GLY A 197 11.20 16.77 1.97
CA GLY A 197 11.11 17.29 3.33
C GLY A 197 11.21 16.22 4.43
N ALA A 198 11.73 15.04 4.11
CA ALA A 198 11.87 13.94 5.07
C ALA A 198 13.11 14.12 5.97
N LYS A 199 13.01 13.60 7.17
CA LYS A 199 14.19 13.27 8.00
C LYS A 199 14.81 11.99 7.46
N VAL A 200 16.14 11.91 7.36
CA VAL A 200 16.88 10.74 6.85
C VAL A 200 17.70 10.16 7.98
#